data_da1cf070a851ffe04c1fc9bc7e6c1427
#
_entry.id   da1cf070a851ffe04c1fc9bc7e6c1427
#
_cell.length_a   1.000
_cell.length_b   1.000
_cell.length_c   1.000
_cell.angle_alpha   90.00
_cell.angle_beta   90.00
_cell.angle_gamma   90.00
#
_symmetry.space_group_name_H-M   'P 1'
#
loop_
_entity.id
_entity.type
_entity.pdbx_description
1 polymer ?
#
loop_
_entity_poly.entity_id
_entity_poly.type
_entity_poly.pdbx_seq_one_letter_code
_entity_poly.pdbx_strand_id
1 'polypeptide(L)'
;MSILALRAAVVVAALLPVLAASQPLTLQHALELASRRSEAAAAARAGATSATETARAAGRLPDPMFRIGVENLPVTGPDRFNPSADFMTMKRVGISQEWLSRDKRAAREAAALASVERESVQARSVEADTRLQTALAFLDAWFAQAALDIAERSERNLREELEVARARMSAGPGFATETLALTTARGLAEDATDEARQQHAAAMTELRRWVGDEVTELSSPGRLEPPSEAQYLASHPTLVALGRDIEVNRRVAEATASERTSNWTWEVAYSQRTGFSDMVSVGVSIPLQVAPAQRQDRDIAARLALVDKARSKLEEATREAAAEFRRLSGDTVRMQQRIERLRAGVLSPARQRAVVSLTAYRGNQMPLASFFEARNAEVDAHRKLLSLERELARTQARLAFRPFAHGVER
;
A
#
# COMPACT_ATOMS: atom_id res chain seq x y z
N MET A 1 -21.32 56.40 50.89
CA MET A 1 -22.07 55.28 51.45
C MET A 1 -23.08 54.83 50.40
N SER A 2 -22.85 53.78 49.68
CA SER A 2 -23.88 53.01 48.98
C SER A 2 -23.21 51.78 48.36
N ILE A 3 -23.56 50.64 48.85
CA ILE A 3 -23.09 49.32 48.52
C ILE A 3 -23.84 48.84 47.28
N LEU A 4 -23.15 48.63 46.15
CA LEU A 4 -23.71 48.00 44.99
C LEU A 4 -23.34 46.52 44.99
N ALA A 5 -24.34 45.67 45.23
CA ALA A 5 -24.27 44.22 45.15
C ALA A 5 -24.21 43.77 43.68
N LEU A 6 -23.09 43.20 43.25
CA LEU A 6 -22.95 42.58 41.93
C LEU A 6 -23.44 41.13 42.01
N ARG A 7 -24.59 40.82 41.40
CA ARG A 7 -25.12 39.47 41.26
C ARG A 7 -24.36 38.76 40.11
N ALA A 8 -23.51 37.83 40.45
CA ALA A 8 -22.88 36.92 39.49
C ALA A 8 -23.90 35.85 39.07
N ALA A 9 -24.40 35.92 37.87
CA ALA A 9 -25.20 34.86 37.24
C ALA A 9 -24.22 33.78 36.70
N VAL A 10 -24.15 32.63 37.37
CA VAL A 10 -23.46 31.43 36.87
C VAL A 10 -24.36 30.77 35.82
N VAL A 11 -23.98 30.92 34.54
CA VAL A 11 -24.59 30.15 33.45
C VAL A 11 -23.90 28.77 33.43
N VAL A 12 -24.60 27.78 33.98
CA VAL A 12 -24.25 26.36 33.84
C VAL A 12 -24.64 25.95 32.42
N ALA A 13 -23.72 25.99 31.49
CA ALA A 13 -23.90 25.39 30.19
C ALA A 13 -23.87 23.85 30.38
N ALA A 14 -25.08 23.25 30.36
CA ALA A 14 -25.23 21.80 30.32
C ALA A 14 -24.62 21.27 28.99
N LEU A 15 -23.43 20.74 29.05
CA LEU A 15 -22.83 19.91 28.00
C LEU A 15 -23.65 18.60 27.94
N LEU A 16 -24.73 18.62 27.16
CA LEU A 16 -25.35 17.38 26.69
C LEU A 16 -24.32 16.71 25.77
N PRO A 17 -23.93 15.46 26.00
CA PRO A 17 -23.19 14.70 25.00
C PRO A 17 -24.13 14.57 23.81
N VAL A 18 -23.84 15.28 22.73
CA VAL A 18 -24.39 14.98 21.43
C VAL A 18 -23.97 13.54 21.16
N LEU A 19 -24.90 12.61 21.29
CA LEU A 19 -24.77 11.28 20.72
C LEU A 19 -24.59 11.51 19.21
N ALA A 20 -23.33 11.64 18.79
CA ALA A 20 -22.97 11.63 17.40
C ALA A 20 -23.42 10.25 16.90
N ALA A 21 -24.62 10.21 16.29
CA ALA A 21 -25.02 9.05 15.51
C ALA A 21 -23.87 8.80 14.54
N SER A 22 -23.13 7.71 14.73
CA SER A 22 -22.00 7.38 13.89
C SER A 22 -22.55 7.23 12.47
N GLN A 23 -22.20 8.17 11.60
CA GLN A 23 -22.63 8.10 10.21
C GLN A 23 -22.03 6.83 9.59
N PRO A 24 -22.80 6.07 8.79
CA PRO A 24 -22.28 4.88 8.13
C PRO A 24 -21.00 5.21 7.36
N LEU A 25 -19.97 4.40 7.54
CA LEU A 25 -18.68 4.59 6.87
C LEU A 25 -18.87 4.49 5.35
N THR A 26 -18.49 5.53 4.64
CA THR A 26 -18.45 5.51 3.17
C THR A 26 -17.10 4.96 2.68
N LEU A 27 -17.08 4.38 1.46
CA LEU A 27 -15.83 3.91 0.85
C LEU A 27 -14.77 5.03 0.78
N GLN A 28 -15.18 6.24 0.38
CA GLN A 28 -14.26 7.39 0.28
C GLN A 28 -13.64 7.73 1.64
N HIS A 29 -14.45 7.78 2.68
CA HIS A 29 -13.95 8.06 4.02
C HIS A 29 -13.04 6.94 4.56
N ALA A 30 -13.34 5.68 4.25
CA ALA A 30 -12.48 4.54 4.57
C ALA A 30 -11.08 4.68 3.94
N LEU A 31 -11.01 5.09 2.66
CA LEU A 31 -9.75 5.32 1.97
C LEU A 31 -8.93 6.46 2.60
N GLU A 32 -9.59 7.54 3.02
CA GLU A 32 -8.93 8.66 3.70
C GLU A 32 -8.37 8.27 5.08
N LEU A 33 -9.15 7.54 5.87
CA LEU A 33 -8.71 7.03 7.18
C LEU A 33 -7.50 6.10 7.03
N ALA A 34 -7.57 5.14 6.10
CA ALA A 34 -6.49 4.20 5.83
C ALA A 34 -5.19 4.90 5.38
N SER A 35 -5.30 5.89 4.49
CA SER A 35 -4.14 6.66 4.04
C SER A 35 -3.46 7.44 5.17
N ARG A 36 -4.24 7.97 6.12
CA ARG A 36 -3.71 8.70 7.30
C ARG A 36 -3.08 7.76 8.33
N ARG A 37 -3.60 6.54 8.49
CA ARG A 37 -3.16 5.56 9.50
C ARG A 37 -2.08 4.61 9.00
N SER A 38 -1.80 4.58 7.70
CA SER A 38 -0.85 3.62 7.11
C SER A 38 0.58 3.90 7.56
N GLU A 39 1.10 3.06 8.46
CA GLU A 39 2.52 3.07 8.84
C GLU A 39 3.43 2.72 7.65
N ALA A 40 2.97 1.87 6.74
CA ALA A 40 3.70 1.57 5.50
C ALA A 40 3.88 2.83 4.63
N ALA A 41 2.83 3.66 4.50
CA ALA A 41 2.93 4.92 3.78
C ALA A 41 3.81 5.94 4.54
N ALA A 42 3.76 5.97 5.87
CA ALA A 42 4.64 6.79 6.70
C ALA A 42 6.11 6.37 6.52
N ALA A 43 6.41 5.08 6.57
CA ALA A 43 7.76 4.54 6.35
C ALA A 43 8.28 4.86 4.94
N ALA A 44 7.44 4.74 3.89
CA ALA A 44 7.82 5.07 2.53
C ALA A 44 8.11 6.58 2.35
N ARG A 45 7.32 7.46 2.98
CA ARG A 45 7.61 8.92 3.02
C ARG A 45 8.92 9.23 3.74
N ALA A 46 9.22 8.54 4.85
CA ALA A 46 10.50 8.67 5.53
C ALA A 46 11.67 8.23 4.63
N GLY A 47 11.49 7.19 3.81
CA GLY A 47 12.45 6.78 2.78
C GLY A 47 12.75 7.89 1.77
N ALA A 48 11.71 8.55 1.26
CA ALA A 48 11.86 9.69 0.34
C ALA A 48 12.58 10.88 1.01
N THR A 49 12.27 11.16 2.29
CA THR A 49 12.99 12.18 3.08
C THR A 49 14.47 11.82 3.24
N SER A 50 14.78 10.56 3.57
CA SER A 50 16.17 10.06 3.68
C SER A 50 16.95 10.22 2.37
N ALA A 51 16.33 9.88 1.24
CA ALA A 51 16.93 10.09 -0.09
C ALA A 51 17.20 11.57 -0.36
N THR A 52 16.28 12.47 0.04
CA THR A 52 16.43 13.91 -0.10
C THR A 52 17.63 14.45 0.68
N GLU A 53 17.80 14.03 1.94
CA GLU A 53 18.96 14.43 2.75
C GLU A 53 20.25 13.86 2.18
N THR A 54 20.26 12.64 1.67
CA THR A 54 21.40 12.04 0.96
C THR A 54 21.77 12.86 -0.30
N ALA A 55 20.76 13.31 -1.06
CA ALA A 55 20.98 14.12 -2.26
C ALA A 55 21.59 15.48 -1.94
N ARG A 56 21.21 16.10 -0.82
CA ARG A 56 21.81 17.38 -0.36
C ARG A 56 23.33 17.28 -0.10
N ALA A 57 23.79 16.12 0.31
CA ALA A 57 25.22 15.86 0.57
C ALA A 57 25.98 15.43 -0.68
N ALA A 58 25.31 14.80 -1.66
CA ALA A 58 25.95 14.12 -2.79
C ALA A 58 26.83 15.00 -3.67
N GLY A 59 26.50 16.30 -3.83
CA GLY A 59 27.26 17.28 -4.60
C GLY A 59 28.37 17.99 -3.83
N ARG A 60 28.61 17.65 -2.55
CA ARG A 60 29.61 18.30 -1.71
C ARG A 60 30.99 17.71 -1.92
N LEU A 61 32.01 18.48 -1.56
CA LEU A 61 33.38 17.95 -1.45
C LEU A 61 33.46 17.00 -0.24
N PRO A 62 34.31 15.96 -0.28
CA PRO A 62 34.65 15.20 0.91
C PRO A 62 35.22 16.08 2.02
N ASP A 63 35.11 15.67 3.26
CA ASP A 63 35.65 16.41 4.39
C ASP A 63 37.17 16.50 4.32
N PRO A 64 37.78 17.63 4.73
CA PRO A 64 39.22 17.77 4.86
C PRO A 64 39.73 16.82 5.94
N MET A 65 40.86 16.18 5.69
CA MET A 65 41.52 15.30 6.64
C MET A 65 42.62 16.05 7.39
N PHE A 66 42.52 16.05 8.73
CA PHE A 66 43.59 16.50 9.61
C PHE A 66 44.48 15.33 9.94
N ARG A 67 45.79 15.53 9.81
CA ARG A 67 46.81 14.52 10.10
C ARG A 67 47.78 15.04 11.16
N ILE A 68 48.09 14.18 12.12
CA ILE A 68 49.11 14.42 13.12
C ILE A 68 49.96 13.16 13.24
N GLY A 69 51.27 13.31 13.33
CA GLY A 69 52.15 12.16 13.44
C GLY A 69 53.57 12.55 13.75
N VAL A 70 54.42 11.55 13.97
CA VAL A 70 55.85 11.67 14.04
C VAL A 70 56.44 10.87 12.87
N GLU A 71 57.21 11.54 12.01
CA GLU A 71 57.85 10.94 10.84
C GLU A 71 59.32 10.69 11.13
N ASN A 72 59.86 9.63 10.52
CA ASN A 72 61.27 9.22 10.64
C ASN A 72 61.75 8.98 12.10
N LEU A 73 60.89 8.42 12.94
CA LEU A 73 61.25 8.06 14.30
C LEU A 73 62.23 6.87 14.27
N PRO A 74 63.48 6.99 14.82
CA PRO A 74 64.40 5.88 14.86
C PRO A 74 63.86 4.70 15.67
N VAL A 75 63.91 3.48 15.12
CA VAL A 75 63.50 2.25 15.81
C VAL A 75 64.66 1.37 16.25
N THR A 76 65.90 1.73 15.82
CA THR A 76 67.17 1.03 16.16
C THR A 76 68.24 2.06 16.52
N GLY A 77 69.31 1.64 17.12
CA GLY A 77 70.45 2.50 17.50
C GLY A 77 70.27 3.25 18.82
N PRO A 78 71.22 4.15 19.20
CA PRO A 78 71.21 4.87 20.45
C PRO A 78 70.02 5.81 20.63
N ASP A 79 69.51 6.35 19.53
CA ASP A 79 68.36 7.30 19.53
C ASP A 79 67.01 6.62 19.34
N ARG A 80 66.93 5.32 19.52
CA ARG A 80 65.70 4.52 19.37
C ARG A 80 64.56 5.08 20.20
N PHE A 81 63.40 5.34 19.50
CA PHE A 81 62.19 5.87 20.07
C PHE A 81 62.31 7.25 20.72
N ASN A 82 63.38 8.00 20.46
CA ASN A 82 63.51 9.38 20.91
C ASN A 82 63.10 10.35 19.79
N PRO A 83 61.95 11.08 19.97
CA PRO A 83 61.45 11.96 18.89
C PRO A 83 62.22 13.30 18.80
N SER A 84 63.28 13.49 19.62
CA SER A 84 64.00 14.74 19.69
C SER A 84 65.54 14.61 19.47
N ALA A 85 66.03 13.38 19.32
CA ALA A 85 67.47 13.14 19.22
C ALA A 85 67.97 13.14 17.76
N ASP A 86 67.21 12.62 16.81
CA ASP A 86 67.57 12.52 15.41
C ASP A 86 67.13 13.76 14.61
N PHE A 87 68.03 14.31 13.79
CA PHE A 87 67.76 15.50 12.95
C PHE A 87 66.74 15.23 11.85
N MET A 88 66.46 13.96 11.50
CA MET A 88 65.47 13.57 10.52
C MET A 88 64.06 13.40 11.14
N THR A 89 63.95 13.24 12.48
CA THR A 89 62.67 13.04 13.14
C THR A 89 61.88 14.32 13.16
N MET A 90 60.64 14.25 12.66
CA MET A 90 59.75 15.40 12.53
C MET A 90 58.40 15.11 13.21
N LYS A 91 57.94 16.07 14.01
CA LYS A 91 56.55 16.11 14.50
C LYS A 91 55.73 16.87 13.47
N ARG A 92 54.82 16.17 12.76
CA ARG A 92 54.08 16.71 11.60
C ARG A 92 52.62 16.94 11.95
N VAL A 93 52.11 18.08 11.54
CA VAL A 93 50.70 18.43 11.57
C VAL A 93 50.31 18.92 10.17
N GLY A 94 49.24 18.36 9.60
CA GLY A 94 48.87 18.71 8.23
C GLY A 94 47.38 18.65 7.98
N ILE A 95 46.92 19.32 6.94
CA ILE A 95 45.57 19.25 6.39
C ILE A 95 45.66 18.83 4.93
N SER A 96 44.83 17.87 4.54
CA SER A 96 44.67 17.48 3.15
C SER A 96 43.20 17.50 2.75
N GLN A 97 42.95 17.88 1.48
CA GLN A 97 41.60 17.94 0.90
C GLN A 97 41.58 17.29 -0.48
N GLU A 98 40.69 16.33 -0.67
CA GLU A 98 40.40 15.81 -1.98
C GLU A 98 39.51 16.78 -2.75
N TRP A 99 39.89 17.08 -4.00
CA TRP A 99 39.17 17.98 -4.88
C TRP A 99 38.51 17.22 -6.02
N LEU A 100 37.19 17.23 -6.04
CA LEU A 100 36.37 16.72 -7.13
C LEU A 100 36.04 17.86 -8.09
N SER A 101 36.07 17.59 -9.40
CA SER A 101 35.65 18.55 -10.41
C SER A 101 34.18 18.94 -10.22
N ARG A 102 33.82 20.11 -10.72
CA ARG A 102 32.42 20.58 -10.67
C ARG A 102 31.49 19.61 -11.38
N ASP A 103 31.91 19.08 -12.53
CA ASP A 103 31.11 18.13 -13.34
C ASP A 103 30.86 16.82 -12.62
N LYS A 104 31.86 16.28 -11.91
CA LYS A 104 31.66 15.07 -11.07
C LYS A 104 30.66 15.31 -9.96
N ARG A 105 30.78 16.43 -9.26
CA ARG A 105 29.85 16.77 -8.18
C ARG A 105 28.44 16.92 -8.71
N ALA A 106 28.27 17.61 -9.85
CA ALA A 106 26.97 17.74 -10.51
C ALA A 106 26.39 16.41 -10.98
N ALA A 107 27.21 15.51 -11.53
CA ALA A 107 26.78 14.17 -11.94
C ALA A 107 26.35 13.29 -10.74
N ARG A 108 27.08 13.34 -9.62
CA ARG A 108 26.72 12.65 -8.38
C ARG A 108 25.43 13.20 -7.78
N GLU A 109 25.26 14.52 -7.76
CA GLU A 109 24.05 15.19 -7.30
C GLU A 109 22.85 14.79 -8.18
N ALA A 110 22.99 14.80 -9.51
CA ALA A 110 21.94 14.41 -10.44
C ALA A 110 21.52 12.94 -10.26
N ALA A 111 22.48 12.03 -9.99
CA ALA A 111 22.17 10.63 -9.68
C ALA A 111 21.41 10.48 -8.36
N ALA A 112 21.80 11.24 -7.34
CA ALA A 112 21.10 11.24 -6.05
C ALA A 112 19.70 11.85 -6.16
N LEU A 113 19.50 12.94 -6.92
CA LEU A 113 18.18 13.52 -7.17
C LEU A 113 17.27 12.56 -7.94
N ALA A 114 17.80 11.82 -8.92
CA ALA A 114 17.02 10.76 -9.59
C ALA A 114 16.55 9.68 -8.60
N SER A 115 17.36 9.35 -7.59
CA SER A 115 16.97 8.42 -6.52
C SER A 115 15.87 9.00 -5.63
N VAL A 116 15.86 10.31 -5.35
CA VAL A 116 14.75 10.99 -4.64
C VAL A 116 13.43 10.81 -5.40
N GLU A 117 13.46 11.03 -6.71
CA GLU A 117 12.28 10.86 -7.57
C GLU A 117 11.77 9.40 -7.55
N ARG A 118 12.69 8.42 -7.57
CA ARG A 118 12.33 7.00 -7.43
C ARG A 118 11.66 6.71 -6.09
N GLU A 119 12.23 7.19 -4.99
CA GLU A 119 11.66 6.98 -3.64
C GLU A 119 10.31 7.69 -3.48
N SER A 120 10.11 8.86 -4.09
CA SER A 120 8.83 9.56 -4.08
C SER A 120 7.75 8.77 -4.81
N VAL A 121 8.07 8.15 -5.95
CA VAL A 121 7.17 7.24 -6.67
C VAL A 121 6.90 5.97 -5.85
N GLN A 122 7.89 5.43 -5.17
CA GLN A 122 7.70 4.28 -4.27
C GLN A 122 6.72 4.61 -3.13
N ALA A 123 6.81 5.79 -2.53
CA ALA A 123 5.86 6.23 -1.50
C ALA A 123 4.43 6.33 -2.05
N ARG A 124 4.24 6.89 -3.25
CA ARG A 124 2.94 6.91 -3.93
C ARG A 124 2.43 5.51 -4.28
N SER A 125 3.32 4.58 -4.61
CA SER A 125 2.95 3.19 -4.91
C SER A 125 2.42 2.47 -3.67
N VAL A 126 3.04 2.66 -2.52
CA VAL A 126 2.56 2.12 -1.24
C VAL A 126 1.22 2.73 -0.84
N GLU A 127 1.02 4.02 -1.08
CA GLU A 127 -0.28 4.68 -0.84
C GLU A 127 -1.38 4.12 -1.76
N ALA A 128 -1.11 3.94 -3.04
CA ALA A 128 -2.05 3.35 -4.00
C ALA A 128 -2.42 1.91 -3.60
N ASP A 129 -1.44 1.11 -3.16
CA ASP A 129 -1.68 -0.25 -2.68
C ASP A 129 -2.52 -0.25 -1.39
N THR A 130 -2.24 0.63 -0.43
CA THR A 130 -3.05 0.83 0.78
C THR A 130 -4.51 1.15 0.41
N ARG A 131 -4.74 2.05 -0.52
CA ARG A 131 -6.09 2.41 -1.01
C ARG A 131 -6.79 1.21 -1.65
N LEU A 132 -6.11 0.47 -2.50
CA LEU A 132 -6.66 -0.73 -3.13
C LEU A 132 -7.05 -1.79 -2.09
N GLN A 133 -6.16 -2.12 -1.15
CA GLN A 133 -6.44 -3.13 -0.13
C GLN A 133 -7.61 -2.69 0.78
N THR A 134 -7.66 -1.42 1.16
CA THR A 134 -8.77 -0.85 1.93
C THR A 134 -10.09 -0.94 1.17
N ALA A 135 -10.10 -0.62 -0.13
CA ALA A 135 -11.30 -0.73 -0.96
C ALA A 135 -11.78 -2.18 -1.05
N LEU A 136 -10.88 -3.13 -1.22
CA LEU A 136 -11.22 -4.56 -1.24
C LEU A 136 -11.78 -5.03 0.10
N ALA A 137 -11.16 -4.64 1.22
CA ALA A 137 -11.64 -4.98 2.56
C ALA A 137 -13.03 -4.38 2.85
N PHE A 138 -13.27 -3.12 2.44
CA PHE A 138 -14.57 -2.46 2.56
C PHE A 138 -15.65 -3.21 1.77
N LEU A 139 -15.38 -3.57 0.53
CA LEU A 139 -16.30 -4.31 -0.31
C LEU A 139 -16.60 -5.69 0.28
N ASP A 140 -15.57 -6.40 0.75
CA ASP A 140 -15.74 -7.71 1.37
C ASP A 140 -16.61 -7.64 2.62
N ALA A 141 -16.42 -6.64 3.46
CA ALA A 141 -17.23 -6.44 4.66
C ALA A 141 -18.69 -6.09 4.31
N TRP A 142 -18.92 -5.20 3.34
CA TRP A 142 -20.26 -4.83 2.90
C TRP A 142 -21.02 -6.02 2.31
N PHE A 143 -20.38 -6.81 1.44
CA PHE A 143 -21.00 -7.99 0.85
C PHE A 143 -21.20 -9.12 1.86
N ALA A 144 -20.33 -9.24 2.86
CA ALA A 144 -20.51 -10.21 3.96
C ALA A 144 -21.71 -9.83 4.85
N GLN A 145 -21.93 -8.54 5.13
CA GLN A 145 -23.15 -8.06 5.79
C GLN A 145 -24.40 -8.41 4.98
N ALA A 146 -24.39 -8.14 3.67
CA ALA A 146 -25.52 -8.48 2.81
C ALA A 146 -25.81 -10.00 2.76
N ALA A 147 -24.77 -10.83 2.84
CA ALA A 147 -24.93 -12.29 2.92
C ALA A 147 -25.54 -12.72 4.26
N LEU A 148 -25.11 -12.11 5.37
CA LEU A 148 -25.68 -12.33 6.70
C LEU A 148 -27.18 -11.95 6.73
N ASP A 149 -27.53 -10.79 6.15
CA ASP A 149 -28.94 -10.36 6.07
C ASP A 149 -29.84 -11.36 5.29
N ILE A 150 -29.27 -12.01 4.26
CA ILE A 150 -29.99 -13.07 3.51
C ILE A 150 -30.18 -14.29 4.39
N ALA A 151 -29.13 -14.74 5.09
CA ALA A 151 -29.16 -15.92 5.95
C ALA A 151 -30.15 -15.73 7.11
N GLU A 152 -30.09 -14.60 7.82
CA GLU A 152 -30.99 -14.27 8.92
C GLU A 152 -32.46 -14.17 8.48
N ARG A 153 -32.72 -13.62 7.30
CA ARG A 153 -34.09 -13.59 6.75
C ARG A 153 -34.58 -15.01 6.44
N SER A 154 -33.72 -15.88 5.90
CA SER A 154 -34.08 -17.26 5.63
C SER A 154 -34.39 -18.03 6.92
N GLU A 155 -33.59 -17.86 7.97
CA GLU A 155 -33.78 -18.45 9.28
C GLU A 155 -35.09 -17.98 9.93
N ARG A 156 -35.35 -16.65 9.94
CA ARG A 156 -36.62 -16.10 10.48
C ARG A 156 -37.84 -16.70 9.79
N ASN A 157 -37.83 -16.79 8.46
CA ASN A 157 -38.95 -17.35 7.71
C ASN A 157 -39.19 -18.83 8.07
N LEU A 158 -38.11 -19.64 8.20
CA LEU A 158 -38.24 -21.04 8.59
C LEU A 158 -38.73 -21.23 10.05
N ARG A 159 -38.34 -20.32 10.93
CA ARG A 159 -38.84 -20.27 12.31
C ARG A 159 -40.35 -20.01 12.34
N GLU A 160 -40.83 -19.06 11.58
CA GLU A 160 -42.24 -18.74 11.47
C GLU A 160 -43.05 -19.91 10.90
N GLU A 161 -42.56 -20.58 9.86
CA GLU A 161 -43.24 -21.77 9.29
C GLU A 161 -43.26 -22.95 10.26
N LEU A 162 -42.21 -23.15 11.07
CA LEU A 162 -42.18 -24.19 12.10
C LEU A 162 -43.22 -23.93 13.18
N GLU A 163 -43.43 -22.70 13.63
CA GLU A 163 -44.49 -22.37 14.60
C GLU A 163 -45.89 -22.61 14.01
N VAL A 164 -46.13 -22.31 12.74
CA VAL A 164 -47.37 -22.65 12.04
C VAL A 164 -47.58 -24.13 11.96
N ALA A 165 -46.57 -24.94 11.64
CA ALA A 165 -46.63 -26.37 11.56
C ALA A 165 -46.91 -27.02 12.95
N ARG A 166 -46.28 -26.51 14.01
CA ARG A 166 -46.53 -26.93 15.39
C ARG A 166 -47.97 -26.70 15.82
N ALA A 167 -48.55 -25.56 15.49
CA ALA A 167 -49.96 -25.26 15.75
C ALA A 167 -50.90 -26.22 15.03
N ARG A 168 -50.58 -26.66 13.79
CA ARG A 168 -51.33 -27.65 13.03
C ARG A 168 -51.22 -29.05 13.58
N MET A 169 -50.11 -29.40 14.21
CA MET A 169 -49.90 -30.76 14.81
C MET A 169 -50.94 -31.11 15.86
N SER A 170 -51.50 -30.11 16.56
CA SER A 170 -52.62 -30.31 17.47
C SER A 170 -53.92 -30.79 16.80
N ALA A 171 -54.00 -30.67 15.47
CA ALA A 171 -55.16 -31.03 14.67
C ALA A 171 -55.13 -32.46 14.09
N GLY A 172 -53.99 -33.20 14.20
CA GLY A 172 -53.89 -34.61 13.78
C GLY A 172 -52.47 -35.14 13.59
N PRO A 173 -52.23 -36.45 13.64
CA PRO A 173 -50.90 -37.09 13.63
C PRO A 173 -50.16 -37.02 12.28
N GLY A 174 -50.83 -36.65 11.18
CA GLY A 174 -50.21 -36.53 9.85
C GLY A 174 -49.18 -35.39 9.74
N PHE A 175 -49.16 -34.43 10.69
CA PHE A 175 -48.27 -33.26 10.67
C PHE A 175 -46.94 -33.49 11.43
N ALA A 176 -46.72 -34.65 12.05
CA ALA A 176 -45.49 -34.91 12.79
C ALA A 176 -44.26 -34.97 11.89
N THR A 177 -44.33 -35.63 10.73
CA THR A 177 -43.22 -35.69 9.75
C THR A 177 -42.87 -34.30 9.17
N GLU A 178 -43.87 -33.47 8.96
CA GLU A 178 -43.72 -32.08 8.50
C GLU A 178 -42.98 -31.22 9.53
N THR A 179 -43.36 -31.33 10.81
CA THR A 179 -42.71 -30.58 11.91
C THR A 179 -41.24 -31.01 12.06
N LEU A 180 -40.92 -32.32 11.92
CA LEU A 180 -39.52 -32.80 11.94
C LEU A 180 -38.70 -32.28 10.77
N ALA A 181 -39.28 -32.26 9.55
CA ALA A 181 -38.61 -31.71 8.37
C ALA A 181 -38.32 -30.19 8.52
N LEU A 182 -39.28 -29.40 9.03
CA LEU A 182 -39.12 -27.99 9.34
C LEU A 182 -38.09 -27.75 10.46
N THR A 183 -38.06 -28.63 11.48
CA THR A 183 -37.05 -28.54 12.54
C THR A 183 -35.63 -28.75 11.98
N THR A 184 -35.46 -29.74 11.10
CA THR A 184 -34.18 -30.00 10.42
C THR A 184 -33.78 -28.82 9.52
N ALA A 185 -34.71 -28.32 8.72
CA ALA A 185 -34.48 -27.17 7.82
C ALA A 185 -34.10 -25.89 8.60
N ARG A 186 -34.74 -25.68 9.78
CA ARG A 186 -34.38 -24.58 10.68
C ARG A 186 -32.94 -24.72 11.21
N GLY A 187 -32.57 -25.94 11.68
CA GLY A 187 -31.20 -26.19 12.14
C GLY A 187 -30.13 -25.91 11.09
N LEU A 188 -30.37 -26.31 9.83
CA LEU A 188 -29.50 -25.99 8.71
C LEU A 188 -29.45 -24.48 8.40
N ALA A 189 -30.54 -23.75 8.59
CA ALA A 189 -30.57 -22.32 8.38
C ALA A 189 -29.85 -21.58 9.52
N GLU A 190 -29.96 -22.05 10.77
CA GLU A 190 -29.21 -21.53 11.92
C GLU A 190 -27.68 -21.69 11.69
N ASP A 191 -27.24 -22.89 11.27
CA ASP A 191 -25.83 -23.16 10.92
C ASP A 191 -25.34 -22.22 9.80
N ALA A 192 -26.13 -22.05 8.74
CA ALA A 192 -25.81 -21.12 7.64
C ALA A 192 -25.76 -19.65 8.10
N THR A 193 -26.56 -19.27 9.10
CA THR A 193 -26.54 -17.92 9.69
C THR A 193 -25.28 -17.73 10.54
N ASP A 194 -24.87 -18.72 11.30
CA ASP A 194 -23.64 -18.67 12.11
C ASP A 194 -22.39 -18.64 11.23
N GLU A 195 -22.35 -19.40 10.14
CA GLU A 195 -21.29 -19.29 9.13
C GLU A 195 -21.22 -17.88 8.52
N ALA A 196 -22.35 -17.30 8.11
CA ALA A 196 -22.40 -15.96 7.55
C ALA A 196 -21.98 -14.90 8.59
N ARG A 197 -22.34 -15.08 9.87
CA ARG A 197 -21.93 -14.21 10.98
C ARG A 197 -20.42 -14.26 11.22
N GLN A 198 -19.83 -15.47 11.15
CA GLN A 198 -18.39 -15.64 11.24
C GLN A 198 -17.66 -14.96 10.07
N GLN A 199 -18.15 -15.11 8.84
CA GLN A 199 -17.58 -14.47 7.66
C GLN A 199 -17.66 -12.95 7.74
N HIS A 200 -18.79 -12.40 8.19
CA HIS A 200 -18.96 -10.96 8.41
C HIS A 200 -17.99 -10.44 9.49
N ALA A 201 -17.89 -11.12 10.63
CA ALA A 201 -16.95 -10.72 11.69
C ALA A 201 -15.49 -10.71 11.22
N ALA A 202 -15.07 -11.71 10.43
CA ALA A 202 -13.73 -11.77 9.85
C ALA A 202 -13.49 -10.61 8.86
N ALA A 203 -14.45 -10.33 7.98
CA ALA A 203 -14.34 -9.24 7.01
C ALA A 203 -14.30 -7.86 7.70
N MET A 204 -15.10 -7.65 8.75
CA MET A 204 -15.06 -6.44 9.56
C MET A 204 -13.73 -6.28 10.30
N THR A 205 -13.15 -7.37 10.81
CA THR A 205 -11.83 -7.34 11.45
C THR A 205 -10.74 -6.90 10.47
N GLU A 206 -10.77 -7.43 9.23
CA GLU A 206 -9.82 -7.00 8.20
C GLU A 206 -10.02 -5.53 7.80
N LEU A 207 -11.26 -5.05 7.69
CA LEU A 207 -11.54 -3.63 7.44
C LEU A 207 -11.03 -2.74 8.58
N ARG A 208 -11.30 -3.10 9.83
CA ARG A 208 -10.87 -2.35 11.02
C ARG A 208 -9.36 -2.22 11.12
N ARG A 209 -8.61 -3.20 10.65
CA ARG A 209 -7.15 -3.11 10.53
C ARG A 209 -6.71 -1.88 9.74
N TRP A 210 -7.47 -1.50 8.71
CA TRP A 210 -7.15 -0.34 7.86
C TRP A 210 -7.70 0.99 8.41
N VAL A 211 -8.95 0.99 8.89
CA VAL A 211 -9.68 2.23 9.22
C VAL A 211 -9.76 2.52 10.71
N GLY A 212 -9.55 1.51 11.59
CA GLY A 212 -9.69 1.61 13.06
C GLY A 212 -10.98 0.96 13.56
N ASP A 213 -11.09 0.83 14.89
CA ASP A 213 -12.11 0.02 15.54
C ASP A 213 -13.50 0.68 15.69
N GLU A 214 -13.62 1.97 15.40
CA GLU A 214 -14.87 2.74 15.61
C GLU A 214 -15.97 2.47 14.56
N VAL A 215 -15.69 1.59 13.58
CA VAL A 215 -16.61 1.31 12.48
C VAL A 215 -17.65 0.28 12.87
N THR A 216 -18.93 0.66 12.84
CA THR A 216 -20.08 -0.21 13.14
C THR A 216 -20.98 -0.45 11.93
N GLU A 217 -21.17 0.54 11.08
CA GLU A 217 -22.05 0.46 9.92
C GLU A 217 -21.35 0.91 8.64
N LEU A 218 -21.68 0.27 7.52
CA LEU A 218 -21.13 0.56 6.20
C LEU A 218 -22.21 1.09 5.28
N SER A 219 -21.91 2.16 4.54
CA SER A 219 -22.79 2.62 3.46
C SER A 219 -22.59 1.76 2.19
N SER A 220 -23.60 1.76 1.32
CA SER A 220 -23.48 1.10 0.02
C SER A 220 -22.26 1.66 -0.75
N PRO A 221 -21.40 0.78 -1.31
CA PRO A 221 -20.33 1.22 -2.18
C PRO A 221 -20.92 1.87 -3.42
N GLY A 222 -20.53 3.10 -3.72
CA GLY A 222 -20.95 3.79 -4.93
C GLY A 222 -20.50 3.05 -6.20
N ARG A 223 -20.99 3.48 -7.36
CA ARG A 223 -20.53 2.95 -8.63
C ARG A 223 -19.08 3.38 -8.89
N LEU A 224 -18.21 2.42 -9.11
CA LEU A 224 -16.83 2.65 -9.49
C LEU A 224 -16.73 2.73 -11.02
N GLU A 225 -16.20 3.83 -11.53
CA GLU A 225 -15.94 4.00 -12.95
C GLU A 225 -14.49 3.61 -13.27
N PRO A 226 -14.27 2.59 -14.11
CA PRO A 226 -12.93 2.19 -14.49
C PRO A 226 -12.29 3.24 -15.42
N PRO A 227 -10.97 3.49 -15.31
CA PRO A 227 -10.26 4.36 -16.24
C PRO A 227 -10.19 3.75 -17.64
N SER A 228 -9.82 4.54 -18.64
CA SER A 228 -9.45 4.03 -19.96
C SER A 228 -8.11 3.26 -19.90
N GLU A 229 -7.84 2.39 -20.91
CA GLU A 229 -6.55 1.65 -20.98
C GLU A 229 -5.35 2.60 -20.95
N ALA A 230 -5.42 3.71 -21.69
CA ALA A 230 -4.35 4.71 -21.72
C ALA A 230 -4.12 5.35 -20.34
N GLN A 231 -5.16 5.72 -19.62
CA GLN A 231 -5.07 6.28 -18.27
C GLN A 231 -4.53 5.25 -17.27
N TYR A 232 -5.00 4.00 -17.36
CA TYR A 232 -4.53 2.91 -16.49
C TYR A 232 -3.02 2.69 -16.65
N LEU A 233 -2.51 2.59 -17.89
CA LEU A 233 -1.09 2.39 -18.15
C LEU A 233 -0.25 3.59 -17.75
N ALA A 234 -0.70 4.81 -18.07
CA ALA A 234 0.04 6.03 -17.75
C ALA A 234 0.23 6.26 -16.24
N SER A 235 -0.72 5.81 -15.43
CA SER A 235 -0.69 5.98 -13.97
C SER A 235 -0.46 4.67 -13.20
N HIS A 236 -0.05 3.58 -13.89
CA HIS A 236 0.21 2.30 -13.25
C HIS A 236 1.49 2.37 -12.39
N PRO A 237 1.43 2.10 -11.06
CA PRO A 237 2.55 2.30 -10.14
C PRO A 237 3.84 1.62 -10.59
N THR A 238 3.75 0.35 -11.02
CA THR A 238 4.92 -0.42 -11.46
C THR A 238 5.57 0.19 -12.71
N LEU A 239 4.77 0.69 -13.67
CA LEU A 239 5.31 1.29 -14.90
C LEU A 239 6.01 2.61 -14.61
N VAL A 240 5.40 3.44 -13.77
CA VAL A 240 6.00 4.71 -13.36
C VAL A 240 7.29 4.47 -12.55
N ALA A 241 7.30 3.50 -11.63
CA ALA A 241 8.49 3.13 -10.86
C ALA A 241 9.63 2.64 -11.76
N LEU A 242 9.35 1.73 -12.70
CA LEU A 242 10.36 1.23 -13.67
C LEU A 242 10.87 2.34 -14.59
N GLY A 243 10.03 3.31 -14.95
CA GLY A 243 10.46 4.51 -15.66
C GLY A 243 11.47 5.33 -14.85
N ARG A 244 11.27 5.49 -13.54
CA ARG A 244 12.24 6.14 -12.64
C ARG A 244 13.50 5.32 -12.46
N ASP A 245 13.42 3.99 -12.41
CA ASP A 245 14.59 3.12 -12.36
C ASP A 245 15.50 3.27 -13.59
N ILE A 246 14.95 3.46 -14.78
CA ILE A 246 15.73 3.78 -15.99
C ILE A 246 16.49 5.08 -15.80
N GLU A 247 15.83 6.12 -15.29
CA GLU A 247 16.47 7.43 -15.06
C GLU A 247 17.59 7.34 -14.00
N VAL A 248 17.35 6.63 -12.89
CA VAL A 248 18.39 6.38 -11.87
C VAL A 248 19.59 5.68 -12.48
N ASN A 249 19.37 4.58 -13.21
CA ASN A 249 20.48 3.84 -13.83
C ASN A 249 21.24 4.69 -14.86
N ARG A 250 20.54 5.53 -15.63
CA ARG A 250 21.16 6.47 -16.58
C ARG A 250 22.04 7.47 -15.86
N ARG A 251 21.54 8.14 -14.80
CA ARG A 251 22.31 9.12 -14.02
C ARG A 251 23.49 8.51 -13.29
N VAL A 252 23.34 7.27 -12.80
CA VAL A 252 24.45 6.51 -12.21
C VAL A 252 25.51 6.19 -13.28
N ALA A 253 25.12 5.82 -14.51
CA ALA A 253 26.06 5.62 -15.61
C ALA A 253 26.80 6.91 -15.98
N GLU A 254 26.12 8.06 -16.04
CA GLU A 254 26.73 9.38 -16.27
C GLU A 254 27.71 9.76 -15.13
N ALA A 255 27.32 9.53 -13.87
CA ALA A 255 28.22 9.72 -12.72
C ALA A 255 29.45 8.81 -12.79
N THR A 256 29.26 7.54 -13.14
CA THR A 256 30.37 6.59 -13.35
C THR A 256 31.28 7.04 -14.51
N ALA A 257 30.72 7.56 -15.60
CA ALA A 257 31.50 8.08 -16.72
C ALA A 257 32.35 9.29 -16.32
N SER A 258 31.87 10.13 -15.40
CA SER A 258 32.64 11.27 -14.88
C SER A 258 33.89 10.84 -14.09
N GLU A 259 33.94 9.59 -13.57
CA GLU A 259 35.09 9.04 -12.85
C GLU A 259 36.32 8.77 -13.76
N ARG A 260 36.16 8.90 -15.09
CA ARG A 260 37.33 8.92 -16.02
C ARG A 260 38.30 10.07 -15.76
N THR A 261 37.86 11.14 -15.16
CA THR A 261 38.73 12.25 -14.75
C THR A 261 39.25 11.94 -13.35
N SER A 262 40.56 11.96 -13.13
CA SER A 262 41.14 11.73 -11.80
C SER A 262 40.79 12.87 -10.84
N ASN A 263 40.52 12.55 -9.60
CA ASN A 263 40.47 13.55 -8.52
C ASN A 263 41.92 13.90 -8.17
N TRP A 264 42.12 15.08 -7.62
CA TRP A 264 43.43 15.46 -7.08
C TRP A 264 43.28 15.86 -5.61
N THR A 265 44.33 15.58 -4.83
CA THR A 265 44.38 15.92 -3.41
C THR A 265 45.50 16.89 -3.18
N TRP A 266 45.26 18.01 -2.56
CA TRP A 266 46.28 18.88 -2.05
C TRP A 266 46.50 18.64 -0.56
N GLU A 267 47.74 18.86 -0.12
CA GLU A 267 48.13 18.74 1.26
C GLU A 267 49.05 19.88 1.66
N VAL A 268 48.85 20.46 2.84
CA VAL A 268 49.73 21.39 3.49
C VAL A 268 50.07 20.85 4.88
N ALA A 269 51.34 20.76 5.19
CA ALA A 269 51.81 20.26 6.46
C ALA A 269 52.92 21.10 7.05
N TYR A 270 52.93 21.30 8.34
CA TYR A 270 54.00 21.88 9.14
C TYR A 270 54.68 20.74 9.90
N SER A 271 56.03 20.76 9.88
CA SER A 271 56.90 19.78 10.48
C SER A 271 57.89 20.47 11.40
N GLN A 272 57.78 20.20 12.71
CA GLN A 272 58.70 20.67 13.72
C GLN A 272 59.86 19.70 13.89
N ARG A 273 61.09 20.23 13.90
CA ARG A 273 62.31 19.47 14.17
C ARG A 273 63.02 20.05 15.41
N THR A 274 63.35 19.18 16.35
CA THR A 274 64.07 19.60 17.56
C THR A 274 65.52 19.95 17.24
N GLY A 275 65.93 21.22 17.50
CA GLY A 275 67.27 21.71 17.26
C GLY A 275 67.58 22.10 15.79
N PHE A 276 66.59 22.03 14.89
CA PHE A 276 66.69 22.41 13.48
C PHE A 276 65.54 23.28 13.04
N SER A 277 65.67 23.91 11.86
CA SER A 277 64.59 24.76 11.30
C SER A 277 63.34 23.93 11.01
N ASP A 278 62.20 24.46 11.38
CA ASP A 278 60.90 23.89 11.03
C ASP A 278 60.65 23.97 9.52
N MET A 279 59.78 23.05 9.02
CA MET A 279 59.53 22.92 7.60
C MET A 279 58.02 23.03 7.29
N VAL A 280 57.70 23.62 6.17
CA VAL A 280 56.38 23.56 5.57
C VAL A 280 56.44 22.74 4.29
N SER A 281 55.56 21.79 4.17
CA SER A 281 55.42 20.94 2.98
C SER A 281 54.11 21.22 2.28
N VAL A 282 54.16 21.40 0.96
CA VAL A 282 52.96 21.49 0.11
C VAL A 282 53.07 20.37 -0.92
N GLY A 283 51.98 19.56 -1.00
CA GLY A 283 51.96 18.42 -1.91
C GLY A 283 50.66 18.39 -2.71
N VAL A 284 50.72 17.80 -3.91
CA VAL A 284 49.58 17.50 -4.74
C VAL A 284 49.69 16.04 -5.17
N SER A 285 48.64 15.26 -4.95
CA SER A 285 48.56 13.85 -5.37
C SER A 285 47.49 13.67 -6.41
N ILE A 286 47.81 13.06 -7.55
CA ILE A 286 46.86 12.79 -8.66
C ILE A 286 46.97 11.32 -9.01
N PRO A 287 45.86 10.50 -8.84
CA PRO A 287 45.86 9.11 -9.28
C PRO A 287 46.01 9.02 -10.81
N LEU A 288 46.97 8.24 -11.28
CA LEU A 288 47.18 8.00 -12.70
C LEU A 288 46.28 6.81 -13.14
N GLN A 289 45.46 7.05 -14.14
CA GLN A 289 44.61 6.01 -14.72
C GLN A 289 45.36 5.28 -15.85
N VAL A 290 46.09 4.22 -15.50
CA VAL A 290 47.02 3.54 -16.42
C VAL A 290 46.32 2.67 -17.46
N ALA A 291 45.13 2.14 -17.19
CA ALA A 291 44.43 1.23 -18.09
C ALA A 291 42.89 1.51 -18.12
N PRO A 292 42.46 2.70 -18.58
CA PRO A 292 41.03 3.08 -18.53
C PRO A 292 40.14 2.10 -19.31
N ALA A 293 40.56 1.56 -20.43
CA ALA A 293 39.81 0.61 -21.24
C ALA A 293 39.51 -0.73 -20.51
N GLN A 294 40.34 -1.11 -19.54
CA GLN A 294 40.17 -2.34 -18.78
C GLN A 294 39.43 -2.16 -17.45
N ARG A 295 39.32 -0.93 -16.96
CA ARG A 295 38.66 -0.58 -15.67
C ARG A 295 37.49 0.34 -15.87
N GLN A 296 37.73 1.63 -16.02
CA GLN A 296 36.67 2.67 -16.07
C GLN A 296 35.67 2.41 -17.20
N ASP A 297 36.14 2.04 -18.40
CA ASP A 297 35.25 1.76 -19.54
C ASP A 297 34.42 0.51 -19.33
N ARG A 298 34.92 -0.48 -18.59
CA ARG A 298 34.16 -1.68 -18.22
C ARG A 298 33.08 -1.34 -17.18
N ASP A 299 33.41 -0.49 -16.21
CA ASP A 299 32.43 -0.03 -15.23
C ASP A 299 31.31 0.76 -15.89
N ILE A 300 31.65 1.64 -16.84
CA ILE A 300 30.66 2.40 -17.61
C ILE A 300 29.80 1.46 -18.45
N ALA A 301 30.40 0.52 -19.17
CA ALA A 301 29.67 -0.47 -19.98
C ALA A 301 28.71 -1.33 -19.11
N ALA A 302 29.17 -1.73 -17.92
CA ALA A 302 28.31 -2.45 -16.96
C ALA A 302 27.12 -1.61 -16.53
N ARG A 303 27.29 -0.31 -16.24
CA ARG A 303 26.19 0.60 -15.89
C ARG A 303 25.20 0.83 -17.04
N LEU A 304 25.70 0.96 -18.27
CA LEU A 304 24.87 1.08 -19.46
C LEU A 304 24.02 -0.19 -19.69
N ALA A 305 24.61 -1.38 -19.48
CA ALA A 305 23.86 -2.63 -19.55
C ALA A 305 22.72 -2.71 -18.51
N LEU A 306 22.87 -2.06 -17.34
CA LEU A 306 21.78 -1.94 -16.36
C LEU A 306 20.66 -1.02 -16.84
N VAL A 307 20.95 0.01 -17.63
CA VAL A 307 19.94 0.85 -18.28
C VAL A 307 19.11 0.01 -19.27
N ASP A 308 19.79 -0.78 -20.11
CA ASP A 308 19.11 -1.65 -21.08
C ASP A 308 18.26 -2.72 -20.38
N LYS A 309 18.80 -3.31 -19.30
CA LYS A 309 18.02 -4.23 -18.45
C LYS A 309 16.75 -3.56 -17.89
N ALA A 310 16.85 -2.32 -17.41
CA ALA A 310 15.69 -1.59 -16.88
C ALA A 310 14.67 -1.26 -17.97
N ARG A 311 15.10 -0.92 -19.19
CA ARG A 311 14.21 -0.73 -20.35
C ARG A 311 13.43 -1.98 -20.70
N SER A 312 14.13 -3.13 -20.82
CA SER A 312 13.49 -4.42 -21.13
C SER A 312 12.47 -4.81 -20.05
N LYS A 313 12.76 -4.52 -18.77
CA LYS A 313 11.80 -4.73 -17.69
C LYS A 313 10.55 -3.85 -17.83
N LEU A 314 10.72 -2.58 -18.21
CA LEU A 314 9.58 -1.68 -18.42
C LEU A 314 8.72 -2.15 -19.60
N GLU A 315 9.31 -2.59 -20.71
CA GLU A 315 8.58 -3.11 -21.84
C GLU A 315 7.78 -4.37 -21.49
N GLU A 316 8.37 -5.30 -20.74
CA GLU A 316 7.67 -6.50 -20.26
C GLU A 316 6.51 -6.14 -19.34
N ALA A 317 6.77 -5.33 -18.32
CA ALA A 317 5.74 -4.88 -17.39
C ALA A 317 4.60 -4.11 -18.10
N THR A 318 4.91 -3.39 -19.17
CA THR A 318 3.88 -2.69 -19.98
C THR A 318 2.97 -3.69 -20.67
N ARG A 319 3.52 -4.77 -21.25
CA ARG A 319 2.72 -5.85 -21.85
C ARG A 319 1.84 -6.56 -20.82
N GLU A 320 2.40 -6.84 -19.63
CA GLU A 320 1.67 -7.48 -18.53
C GLU A 320 0.53 -6.59 -18.03
N ALA A 321 0.78 -5.29 -17.78
CA ALA A 321 -0.25 -4.36 -17.33
C ALA A 321 -1.37 -4.16 -18.36
N ALA A 322 -1.03 -4.11 -19.67
CA ALA A 322 -2.02 -4.03 -20.73
C ALA A 322 -2.87 -5.31 -20.81
N ALA A 323 -2.25 -6.49 -20.68
CA ALA A 323 -2.98 -7.76 -20.64
C ALA A 323 -3.88 -7.86 -19.41
N GLU A 324 -3.40 -7.44 -18.23
CA GLU A 324 -4.20 -7.38 -17.01
C GLU A 324 -5.41 -6.46 -17.17
N PHE A 325 -5.22 -5.24 -17.68
CA PHE A 325 -6.31 -4.30 -17.93
C PHE A 325 -7.39 -4.91 -18.84
N ARG A 326 -6.98 -5.48 -19.99
CA ARG A 326 -7.92 -6.08 -20.96
C ARG A 326 -8.68 -7.26 -20.36
N ARG A 327 -8.00 -8.08 -19.56
CA ARG A 327 -8.64 -9.19 -18.84
C ARG A 327 -9.68 -8.66 -17.85
N LEU A 328 -9.32 -7.74 -16.95
CA LEU A 328 -10.23 -7.21 -15.94
C LEU A 328 -11.41 -6.45 -16.56
N SER A 329 -11.18 -5.66 -17.61
CA SER A 329 -12.24 -4.97 -18.35
C SER A 329 -13.19 -5.94 -19.04
N GLY A 330 -12.66 -6.98 -19.68
CA GLY A 330 -13.47 -8.04 -20.29
C GLY A 330 -14.26 -8.84 -19.25
N ASP A 331 -13.67 -9.13 -18.09
CA ASP A 331 -14.36 -9.79 -16.97
C ASP A 331 -15.49 -8.92 -16.42
N THR A 332 -15.28 -7.60 -16.29
CA THR A 332 -16.32 -6.64 -15.88
C THR A 332 -17.55 -6.73 -16.78
N VAL A 333 -17.36 -6.65 -18.10
CA VAL A 333 -18.48 -6.72 -19.07
C VAL A 333 -19.19 -8.07 -18.99
N ARG A 334 -18.45 -9.18 -18.94
CA ARG A 334 -19.02 -10.51 -18.84
C ARG A 334 -19.79 -10.74 -17.55
N MET A 335 -19.26 -10.27 -16.42
CA MET A 335 -19.95 -10.37 -15.11
C MET A 335 -21.21 -9.53 -15.08
N GLN A 336 -21.20 -8.30 -15.61
CA GLN A 336 -22.41 -7.48 -15.72
C GLN A 336 -23.52 -8.20 -16.50
N GLN A 337 -23.19 -8.75 -17.68
CA GLN A 337 -24.15 -9.51 -18.48
C GLN A 337 -24.68 -10.76 -17.76
N ARG A 338 -23.82 -11.45 -16.98
CA ARG A 338 -24.24 -12.61 -16.17
C ARG A 338 -25.17 -12.20 -15.04
N ILE A 339 -24.88 -11.09 -14.37
CA ILE A 339 -25.71 -10.54 -13.29
C ILE A 339 -27.12 -10.20 -13.83
N GLU A 340 -27.19 -9.51 -14.98
CA GLU A 340 -28.47 -9.18 -15.61
C GLU A 340 -29.28 -10.44 -15.96
N ARG A 341 -28.65 -11.43 -16.59
CA ARG A 341 -29.32 -12.72 -16.91
C ARG A 341 -29.75 -13.46 -15.65
N LEU A 342 -28.92 -13.51 -14.63
CA LEU A 342 -29.24 -14.19 -13.36
C LEU A 342 -30.40 -13.50 -12.63
N ARG A 343 -30.39 -12.17 -12.59
CA ARG A 343 -31.43 -11.36 -11.96
C ARG A 343 -32.78 -11.54 -12.64
N ALA A 344 -32.84 -11.42 -13.97
CA ALA A 344 -34.08 -11.52 -14.73
C ALA A 344 -34.53 -12.95 -14.97
N GLY A 345 -33.61 -13.88 -15.33
CA GLY A 345 -33.95 -15.21 -15.80
C GLY A 345 -33.96 -16.29 -14.71
N VAL A 346 -33.36 -16.04 -13.55
CA VAL A 346 -33.28 -17.03 -12.45
C VAL A 346 -33.89 -16.52 -11.17
N LEU A 347 -33.41 -15.39 -10.64
CA LEU A 347 -33.85 -14.90 -9.33
C LEU A 347 -35.31 -14.46 -9.34
N SER A 348 -35.73 -13.68 -10.34
CA SER A 348 -37.12 -13.19 -10.43
C SER A 348 -38.13 -14.35 -10.51
N PRO A 349 -37.97 -15.34 -11.40
CA PRO A 349 -38.84 -16.53 -11.42
C PRO A 349 -38.75 -17.39 -10.17
N ALA A 350 -37.56 -17.59 -9.57
CA ALA A 350 -37.39 -18.35 -8.34
C ALA A 350 -38.16 -17.70 -7.18
N ARG A 351 -38.08 -16.38 -7.04
CA ARG A 351 -38.82 -15.60 -6.04
C ARG A 351 -40.34 -15.75 -6.23
N GLN A 352 -40.84 -15.64 -7.47
CA GLN A 352 -42.24 -15.83 -7.77
C GLN A 352 -42.68 -17.24 -7.44
N ARG A 353 -41.90 -18.28 -7.82
CA ARG A 353 -42.17 -19.67 -7.49
C ARG A 353 -42.22 -19.90 -5.98
N ALA A 354 -41.30 -19.32 -5.20
CA ALA A 354 -41.30 -19.46 -3.74
C ALA A 354 -42.57 -18.86 -3.10
N VAL A 355 -43.04 -17.67 -3.55
CA VAL A 355 -44.25 -17.05 -3.07
C VAL A 355 -45.48 -17.89 -3.42
N VAL A 356 -45.62 -18.37 -4.64
CA VAL A 356 -46.76 -19.21 -5.09
C VAL A 356 -46.76 -20.54 -4.31
N SER A 357 -45.58 -21.18 -4.17
CA SER A 357 -45.42 -22.44 -3.44
C SER A 357 -45.79 -22.29 -1.96
N LEU A 358 -45.43 -21.18 -1.31
CA LEU A 358 -45.82 -20.87 0.06
C LEU A 358 -47.35 -20.78 0.21
N THR A 359 -48.01 -20.07 -0.71
CA THR A 359 -49.49 -19.89 -0.69
C THR A 359 -50.18 -21.23 -0.92
N ALA A 360 -49.72 -22.04 -1.88
CA ALA A 360 -50.28 -23.34 -2.17
C ALA A 360 -50.08 -24.36 -0.99
N TYR A 361 -48.89 -24.31 -0.37
CA TYR A 361 -48.60 -25.11 0.83
C TYR A 361 -49.53 -24.73 2.00
N ARG A 362 -49.67 -23.43 2.29
CA ARG A 362 -50.59 -22.95 3.35
C ARG A 362 -52.04 -23.30 3.07
N GLY A 363 -52.44 -23.37 1.80
CA GLY A 363 -53.73 -23.80 1.33
C GLY A 363 -53.93 -25.33 1.26
N ASN A 364 -52.94 -26.14 1.72
CA ASN A 364 -52.93 -27.59 1.66
C ASN A 364 -53.03 -28.17 0.22
N GLN A 365 -52.60 -27.41 -0.77
CA GLN A 365 -52.61 -27.77 -2.21
C GLN A 365 -51.28 -28.26 -2.71
N MET A 366 -50.19 -28.19 -1.90
CA MET A 366 -48.85 -28.55 -2.27
C MET A 366 -48.14 -29.21 -1.06
N PRO A 367 -47.32 -30.26 -1.27
CA PRO A 367 -46.53 -30.86 -0.21
C PRO A 367 -45.38 -29.92 0.23
N LEU A 368 -44.97 -30.01 1.50
CA LEU A 368 -43.90 -29.25 2.12
C LEU A 368 -42.58 -29.36 1.35
N ALA A 369 -42.25 -30.53 0.80
CA ALA A 369 -41.03 -30.78 0.03
C ALA A 369 -40.90 -29.83 -1.19
N SER A 370 -42.00 -29.62 -1.92
CA SER A 370 -42.00 -28.71 -3.10
C SER A 370 -41.90 -27.24 -2.68
N PHE A 371 -42.41 -26.83 -1.53
CA PHE A 371 -42.18 -25.50 -0.96
C PHE A 371 -40.70 -25.33 -0.60
N PHE A 372 -40.07 -26.28 0.09
CA PHE A 372 -38.63 -26.20 0.39
C PHE A 372 -37.75 -26.14 -0.86
N GLU A 373 -38.03 -26.91 -1.87
CA GLU A 373 -37.34 -26.90 -3.15
C GLU A 373 -37.39 -25.46 -3.78
N ALA A 374 -38.58 -24.90 -3.83
CA ALA A 374 -38.75 -23.52 -4.36
C ALA A 374 -38.03 -22.47 -3.52
N ARG A 375 -38.07 -22.60 -2.19
CA ARG A 375 -37.42 -21.69 -1.26
C ARG A 375 -35.91 -21.77 -1.34
N ASN A 376 -35.34 -22.98 -1.35
CA ASN A 376 -33.90 -23.18 -1.48
C ASN A 376 -33.39 -22.65 -2.83
N ALA A 377 -34.12 -22.87 -3.92
CA ALA A 377 -33.77 -22.32 -5.22
C ALA A 377 -33.76 -20.78 -5.23
N GLU A 378 -34.65 -20.10 -4.51
CA GLU A 378 -34.62 -18.65 -4.33
C GLU A 378 -33.37 -18.20 -3.54
N VAL A 379 -33.08 -18.84 -2.40
CA VAL A 379 -31.93 -18.50 -1.54
C VAL A 379 -30.61 -18.73 -2.30
N ASP A 380 -30.49 -19.84 -3.02
CA ASP A 380 -29.29 -20.14 -3.83
C ASP A 380 -29.09 -19.14 -4.98
N ALA A 381 -30.19 -18.74 -5.63
CA ALA A 381 -30.12 -17.69 -6.65
C ALA A 381 -29.67 -16.35 -6.09
N HIS A 382 -30.15 -15.98 -4.89
CA HIS A 382 -29.72 -14.77 -4.18
C HIS A 382 -28.24 -14.82 -3.81
N ARG A 383 -27.78 -15.91 -3.19
CA ARG A 383 -26.36 -16.11 -2.82
C ARG A 383 -25.45 -16.03 -4.05
N LYS A 384 -25.85 -16.67 -5.14
CA LYS A 384 -25.10 -16.66 -6.39
C LYS A 384 -25.04 -15.26 -7.02
N LEU A 385 -26.14 -14.52 -7.00
CA LEU A 385 -26.16 -13.12 -7.47
C LEU A 385 -25.22 -12.27 -6.62
N LEU A 386 -25.32 -12.33 -5.30
CA LEU A 386 -24.48 -11.56 -4.39
C LEU A 386 -22.98 -11.86 -4.57
N SER A 387 -22.62 -13.14 -4.77
CA SER A 387 -21.23 -13.53 -5.03
C SER A 387 -20.69 -12.95 -6.34
N LEU A 388 -21.50 -12.88 -7.40
CA LEU A 388 -21.12 -12.26 -8.67
C LEU A 388 -21.04 -10.74 -8.58
N GLU A 389 -21.93 -10.09 -7.83
CA GLU A 389 -21.89 -8.65 -7.58
C GLU A 389 -20.65 -8.26 -6.77
N ARG A 390 -20.28 -9.06 -5.76
CA ARG A 390 -19.02 -8.91 -5.01
C ARG A 390 -17.80 -9.01 -5.94
N GLU A 391 -17.73 -10.04 -6.78
CA GLU A 391 -16.59 -10.23 -7.69
C GLU A 391 -16.50 -9.10 -8.72
N LEU A 392 -17.64 -8.63 -9.24
CA LEU A 392 -17.71 -7.46 -10.10
C LEU A 392 -17.17 -6.21 -9.41
N ALA A 393 -17.64 -5.92 -8.19
CA ALA A 393 -17.19 -4.76 -7.41
C ALA A 393 -15.68 -4.83 -7.11
N ARG A 394 -15.15 -6.00 -6.76
CA ARG A 394 -13.71 -6.22 -6.55
C ARG A 394 -12.90 -6.00 -7.82
N THR A 395 -13.40 -6.47 -8.97
CA THR A 395 -12.74 -6.28 -10.26
C THR A 395 -12.73 -4.80 -10.67
N GLN A 396 -13.83 -4.10 -10.46
CA GLN A 396 -13.91 -2.65 -10.68
C GLN A 396 -12.98 -1.87 -9.73
N ALA A 397 -12.89 -2.27 -8.45
CA ALA A 397 -11.98 -1.67 -7.50
C ALA A 397 -10.51 -1.86 -7.90
N ARG A 398 -10.12 -3.03 -8.42
CA ARG A 398 -8.77 -3.26 -8.97
C ARG A 398 -8.47 -2.32 -10.15
N LEU A 399 -9.42 -2.11 -11.05
CA LEU A 399 -9.25 -1.18 -12.16
C LEU A 399 -9.16 0.28 -11.70
N ALA A 400 -9.98 0.68 -10.72
CA ALA A 400 -10.09 2.07 -10.29
C ALA A 400 -8.97 2.51 -9.33
N PHE A 401 -8.50 1.61 -8.44
CA PHE A 401 -7.58 1.94 -7.34
C PHE A 401 -6.16 1.40 -7.52
N ARG A 402 -5.92 0.51 -8.51
CA ARG A 402 -4.54 0.09 -8.86
C ARG A 402 -3.71 1.26 -9.38
N PRO A 403 -4.20 2.09 -10.33
CA PRO A 403 -3.50 3.28 -10.78
C PRO A 403 -3.37 4.35 -9.68
N PHE A 404 -2.40 5.25 -9.84
CA PHE A 404 -2.34 6.44 -8.98
C PHE A 404 -3.63 7.25 -9.11
N ALA A 405 -4.08 7.84 -8.01
CA ALA A 405 -5.26 8.71 -8.03
C ALA A 405 -5.02 9.89 -8.98
N HIS A 406 -5.95 10.11 -9.92
CA HIS A 406 -5.92 11.30 -10.76
C HIS A 406 -6.23 12.53 -9.89
N GLY A 407 -5.31 13.50 -9.83
CA GLY A 407 -5.57 14.80 -9.18
C GLY A 407 -4.65 15.20 -8.03
N VAL A 408 -3.51 14.54 -7.80
CA VAL A 408 -2.49 15.00 -6.85
C VAL A 408 -1.21 15.41 -7.61
N GLU A 409 -1.38 16.22 -8.65
CA GLU A 409 -0.33 17.11 -9.13
C GLU A 409 -0.71 18.51 -8.63
N ARG A 410 -0.27 18.86 -7.40
CA ARG A 410 -0.08 20.24 -6.92
C ARG A 410 1.07 20.25 -5.92
#